data_b383fa6dcf91a8ed47342e84e482bc8e
#
_entry.id   b383fa6dcf91a8ed47342e84e482bc8e
#
_cell.length_a   1.000
_cell.length_b   1.000
_cell.length_c   1.000
_cell.angle_alpha   90.00
_cell.angle_beta   90.00
_cell.angle_gamma   90.00
#
_symmetry.space_group_name_H-M   'P 1'
#
loop_
_entity.id
_entity.type
_entity.pdbx_description
1 polymer ?
#
loop_
_entity_poly.entity_id
_entity_poly.type
_entity_poly.pdbx_seq_one_letter_code
_entity_poly.pdbx_strand_id
1 'polypeptide(L)'
;MAGTLNDTPGSNRLHIGVFGKTNSGKSSFINAFTHQEVSIVADVAGTTTDPVYKPMEISPLGPCVIIDTAGFDDETELGERRVEKTKLAAEKADIAVIVVSGADACREDASETKDAKEKLQQSSEKNQENLPDLTEELKWYQFLKEKNTPVLFLVGKADIDPHTDELASYIKEKTGKQALAVSAKTGAGIDAVREELARLVPENYGDRLITGDLVTEEDFVLLVMPQDIQAPKGRLILPQVQTLRELLDKKCLVMSVTTDKLLPALAALKEPPKLIITDSQVFGYVYEHKPKESMLTSFSVLFAAYKGD
;
A
#
# COMPACT_ATOMS: atom_id res chain seq x y z
N MET A 1 -16.06 -12.34 -10.00
CA MET A 1 -17.14 -11.46 -9.56
C MET A 1 -16.86 -10.09 -10.15
N ALA A 2 -17.82 -9.48 -10.82
CA ALA A 2 -17.65 -8.16 -11.42
C ALA A 2 -17.72 -7.12 -10.29
N GLY A 3 -16.63 -6.38 -10.05
CA GLY A 3 -16.62 -5.23 -9.15
C GLY A 3 -17.70 -4.22 -9.55
N THR A 4 -18.29 -3.55 -8.59
CA THR A 4 -19.29 -2.51 -8.85
C THR A 4 -18.57 -1.27 -9.41
N LEU A 5 -19.30 -0.43 -10.19
CA LEU A 5 -18.74 0.82 -10.74
C LEU A 5 -18.23 1.81 -9.69
N ASN A 6 -18.56 1.57 -8.42
CA ASN A 6 -18.14 2.38 -7.27
C ASN A 6 -16.90 1.84 -6.55
N ASP A 7 -16.32 0.72 -6.99
CA ASP A 7 -15.11 0.17 -6.35
C ASP A 7 -13.90 1.00 -6.77
N THR A 8 -13.21 1.59 -5.80
CA THR A 8 -11.96 2.31 -6.04
C THR A 8 -10.94 1.34 -6.63
N PRO A 9 -10.32 1.70 -7.78
CA PRO A 9 -9.32 0.86 -8.41
C PRO A 9 -8.15 0.55 -7.47
N GLY A 10 -7.57 -0.64 -7.58
CA GLY A 10 -6.45 -1.07 -6.73
C GLY A 10 -5.23 -0.15 -6.80
N SER A 11 -5.00 0.49 -7.95
CA SER A 11 -3.91 1.46 -8.15
C SER A 11 -4.07 2.78 -7.40
N ASN A 12 -5.31 3.12 -6.97
CA ASN A 12 -5.61 4.35 -6.22
C ASN A 12 -5.86 4.07 -4.73
N ARG A 13 -5.50 2.88 -4.26
CA ARG A 13 -5.64 2.49 -2.86
C ARG A 13 -4.31 2.60 -2.15
N LEU A 14 -4.30 3.15 -0.95
CA LEU A 14 -3.12 3.19 -0.09
C LEU A 14 -2.68 1.77 0.27
N HIS A 15 -1.48 1.37 -0.12
CA HIS A 15 -0.93 0.06 0.18
C HIS A 15 -0.19 0.09 1.51
N ILE A 16 -0.70 -0.63 2.49
CA ILE A 16 -0.11 -0.73 3.83
C ILE A 16 0.45 -2.15 3.99
N GLY A 17 1.78 -2.27 3.95
CA GLY A 17 2.46 -3.55 4.17
C GLY A 17 2.65 -3.82 5.66
N VAL A 18 2.28 -5.03 6.12
CA VAL A 18 2.46 -5.47 7.51
C VAL A 18 3.54 -6.53 7.57
N PHE A 19 4.63 -6.22 8.27
CA PHE A 19 5.87 -7.00 8.35
C PHE A 19 6.16 -7.40 9.81
N GLY A 20 6.99 -8.41 10.00
CA GLY A 20 7.42 -8.88 11.33
C GLY A 20 7.70 -10.38 11.33
N LYS A 21 8.35 -10.89 12.37
CA LYS A 21 8.63 -12.32 12.57
C LYS A 21 7.37 -13.16 12.62
N THR A 22 7.54 -14.46 12.44
CA THR A 22 6.47 -15.45 12.70
C THR A 22 5.97 -15.28 14.14
N ASN A 23 4.67 -15.40 14.36
CA ASN A 23 4.02 -15.22 15.66
C ASN A 23 4.13 -13.81 16.29
N SER A 24 4.70 -12.81 15.65
CA SER A 24 4.73 -11.43 16.18
C SER A 24 3.33 -10.79 16.35
N GLY A 25 2.28 -11.44 15.83
CA GLY A 25 0.90 -10.95 15.95
C GLY A 25 0.38 -10.18 14.74
N LYS A 26 1.06 -10.22 13.58
CA LYS A 26 0.64 -9.53 12.34
C LYS A 26 -0.81 -9.81 11.97
N SER A 27 -1.16 -11.08 11.77
CA SER A 27 -2.52 -11.47 11.33
C SER A 27 -3.57 -11.14 12.39
N SER A 28 -3.23 -11.24 13.69
CA SER A 28 -4.11 -10.82 14.79
C SER A 28 -4.32 -9.31 14.79
N PHE A 29 -3.25 -8.53 14.57
CA PHE A 29 -3.33 -7.08 14.40
C PHE A 29 -4.20 -6.72 13.20
N ILE A 30 -3.93 -7.31 12.02
CA ILE A 30 -4.72 -7.05 10.82
C ILE A 30 -6.20 -7.33 11.07
N ASN A 31 -6.52 -8.45 11.70
CA ASN A 31 -7.91 -8.78 12.02
C ASN A 31 -8.54 -7.76 12.97
N ALA A 32 -7.86 -7.35 14.05
CA ALA A 32 -8.37 -6.34 14.97
C ALA A 32 -8.52 -4.95 14.29
N PHE A 33 -7.55 -4.57 13.46
CA PHE A 33 -7.53 -3.33 12.73
C PHE A 33 -8.68 -3.23 11.71
N THR A 34 -9.05 -4.37 11.10
CA THR A 34 -10.08 -4.46 10.06
C THR A 34 -11.49 -4.75 10.60
N HIS A 35 -11.63 -5.37 11.76
CA HIS A 35 -12.93 -5.82 12.28
C HIS A 35 -13.84 -4.71 12.82
N GLN A 36 -13.34 -3.50 12.97
CA GLN A 36 -14.16 -2.44 13.59
C GLN A 36 -15.08 -1.70 12.63
N GLU A 37 -15.14 -1.98 11.33
CA GLU A 37 -16.14 -1.35 10.42
C GLU A 37 -16.11 -1.84 8.96
N VAL A 38 -15.79 -3.10 8.65
CA VAL A 38 -15.66 -3.52 7.25
C VAL A 38 -16.53 -4.70 6.86
N SER A 39 -17.32 -4.51 5.81
CA SER A 39 -17.91 -5.60 5.02
C SER A 39 -16.79 -6.41 4.36
N ILE A 40 -16.51 -7.59 4.88
CA ILE A 40 -15.51 -8.50 4.33
C ILE A 40 -16.02 -9.08 3.03
N VAL A 41 -15.29 -8.88 1.94
CA VAL A 41 -15.46 -9.67 0.72
C VAL A 41 -14.24 -10.58 0.57
N ALA A 42 -14.50 -11.86 0.79
CA ALA A 42 -13.69 -13.05 0.50
C ALA A 42 -12.79 -13.61 1.60
N ASP A 43 -13.25 -14.73 2.15
CA ASP A 43 -12.47 -15.80 2.78
C ASP A 43 -11.54 -16.47 1.76
N VAL A 44 -10.25 -16.51 2.04
CA VAL A 44 -9.39 -17.62 1.60
C VAL A 44 -8.48 -17.99 2.77
N ALA A 45 -8.85 -19.05 3.48
CA ALA A 45 -7.97 -19.68 4.44
C ALA A 45 -6.94 -20.54 3.68
N GLY A 46 -5.66 -20.23 3.84
CA GLY A 46 -4.54 -21.02 3.34
C GLY A 46 -3.27 -20.64 4.05
N THR A 47 -2.45 -21.59 4.45
CA THR A 47 -1.10 -21.39 4.99
C THR A 47 -0.26 -20.63 3.96
N THR A 48 -0.12 -19.33 4.16
CA THR A 48 0.22 -18.37 3.12
C THR A 48 1.73 -18.28 2.96
N THR A 49 2.22 -18.83 1.87
CA THR A 49 3.56 -18.57 1.35
C THR A 49 3.57 -17.28 0.52
N ASP A 50 2.41 -16.78 0.10
CA ASP A 50 2.23 -15.60 -0.73
C ASP A 50 1.64 -14.44 0.07
N PRO A 51 2.07 -13.18 -0.18
CA PRO A 51 1.45 -12.01 0.40
C PRO A 51 -0.04 -11.94 0.04
N VAL A 52 -0.89 -11.72 1.05
CA VAL A 52 -2.34 -11.60 0.85
C VAL A 52 -2.72 -10.13 0.78
N TYR A 53 -3.34 -9.73 -0.32
CA TYR A 53 -3.82 -8.38 -0.55
C TYR A 53 -5.30 -8.28 -0.14
N LYS A 54 -5.59 -7.49 0.88
CA LYS A 54 -6.96 -7.29 1.41
C LYS A 54 -7.41 -5.85 1.10
N PRO A 55 -8.21 -5.61 0.04
CA PRO A 55 -8.76 -4.30 -0.22
C PRO A 55 -9.85 -3.96 0.80
N MET A 56 -9.83 -2.73 1.32
CA MET A 56 -10.78 -2.26 2.31
C MET A 56 -10.86 -0.73 2.33
N GLU A 57 -11.82 -0.20 3.07
CA GLU A 57 -11.93 1.22 3.36
C GLU A 57 -11.74 1.44 4.85
N ILE A 58 -10.83 2.33 5.21
CA ILE A 58 -10.44 2.59 6.61
C ILE A 58 -10.56 4.09 6.87
N SER A 59 -11.44 4.49 7.78
CA SER A 59 -11.50 5.88 8.24
C SER A 59 -10.33 6.18 9.20
N PRO A 60 -9.61 7.31 9.07
CA PRO A 60 -9.74 8.39 8.08
C PRO A 60 -8.89 8.18 6.79
N LEU A 61 -8.26 7.04 6.59
CA LEU A 61 -7.32 6.76 5.49
C LEU A 61 -7.99 6.65 4.11
N GLY A 62 -9.30 6.32 4.08
CA GLY A 62 -10.00 6.04 2.84
C GLY A 62 -9.72 4.65 2.26
N PRO A 63 -9.75 4.50 0.92
CA PRO A 63 -9.54 3.20 0.26
C PRO A 63 -8.11 2.70 0.43
N CYS A 64 -7.93 1.53 1.05
CA CYS A 64 -6.64 0.92 1.34
C CYS A 64 -6.54 -0.51 0.79
N VAL A 65 -5.32 -1.01 0.68
CA VAL A 65 -5.00 -2.43 0.52
C VAL A 65 -4.03 -2.81 1.64
N ILE A 66 -4.44 -3.68 2.54
CA ILE A 66 -3.52 -4.26 3.51
C ILE A 66 -2.81 -5.43 2.86
N ILE A 67 -1.48 -5.42 2.92
CA ILE A 67 -0.62 -6.50 2.43
C ILE A 67 -0.15 -7.29 3.64
N ASP A 68 -0.76 -8.45 3.88
CA ASP A 68 -0.33 -9.39 4.92
C ASP A 68 0.84 -10.21 4.41
N THR A 69 2.00 -10.09 5.04
CA THR A 69 3.21 -10.80 4.62
C THR A 69 3.49 -12.00 5.51
N ALA A 70 4.15 -13.02 4.94
CA ALA A 70 4.71 -14.11 5.75
C ALA A 70 5.78 -13.58 6.72
N GLY A 71 6.02 -14.29 7.83
CA GLY A 71 7.15 -13.98 8.71
C GLY A 71 8.48 -14.09 7.94
N PHE A 72 9.44 -13.22 8.28
CA PHE A 72 10.73 -13.15 7.57
C PHE A 72 11.87 -13.88 8.29
N ASP A 73 11.55 -14.67 9.29
CA ASP A 73 12.47 -15.42 10.16
C ASP A 73 12.58 -16.92 9.81
N ASP A 74 12.18 -17.32 8.61
CA ASP A 74 12.19 -18.73 8.17
C ASP A 74 13.51 -19.03 7.44
N GLU A 75 14.42 -19.77 8.09
CA GLU A 75 15.73 -20.16 7.56
C GLU A 75 15.71 -21.38 6.60
N THR A 76 14.52 -21.84 6.18
CA THR A 76 14.40 -22.98 5.25
C THR A 76 14.54 -22.52 3.79
N GLU A 77 14.77 -23.47 2.85
CA GLU A 77 14.75 -23.18 1.39
C GLU A 77 13.42 -22.53 0.92
N LEU A 78 12.32 -22.82 1.63
CA LEU A 78 11.04 -22.12 1.47
C LEU A 78 11.10 -20.69 2.01
N GLY A 79 11.97 -20.42 2.99
CA GLY A 79 12.18 -19.11 3.59
C GLY A 79 12.79 -18.10 2.62
N GLU A 80 13.77 -18.49 1.80
CA GLU A 80 14.36 -17.58 0.80
C GLU A 80 13.31 -17.08 -0.20
N ARG A 81 12.44 -17.97 -0.67
CA ARG A 81 11.32 -17.58 -1.55
C ARG A 81 10.30 -16.69 -0.85
N ARG A 82 10.07 -16.88 0.45
CA ARG A 82 9.20 -16.01 1.25
C ARG A 82 9.80 -14.62 1.43
N VAL A 83 11.10 -14.54 1.72
CA VAL A 83 11.83 -13.26 1.82
C VAL A 83 11.77 -12.50 0.50
N GLU A 84 11.97 -13.17 -0.65
CA GLU A 84 11.86 -12.53 -1.97
C GLU A 84 10.45 -11.98 -2.22
N LYS A 85 9.40 -12.77 -1.94
CA LYS A 85 8.01 -12.31 -2.06
C LYS A 85 7.68 -11.18 -1.09
N THR A 86 8.23 -11.23 0.12
CA THR A 86 8.07 -10.14 1.10
C THR A 86 8.77 -8.85 0.64
N LYS A 87 9.93 -8.96 -0.03
CA LYS A 87 10.59 -7.81 -0.67
C LYS A 87 9.73 -7.20 -1.78
N LEU A 88 9.15 -8.03 -2.64
CA LEU A 88 8.22 -7.56 -3.67
C LEU A 88 6.97 -6.90 -3.08
N ALA A 89 6.48 -7.38 -1.95
CA ALA A 89 5.37 -6.75 -1.23
C ALA A 89 5.79 -5.40 -0.63
N ALA A 90 7.01 -5.32 -0.09
CA ALA A 90 7.57 -4.08 0.46
C ALA A 90 7.79 -3.01 -0.63
N GLU A 91 8.12 -3.41 -1.86
CA GLU A 91 8.24 -2.49 -3.00
C GLU A 91 6.91 -1.89 -3.45
N LYS A 92 5.80 -2.54 -3.13
CA LYS A 92 4.45 -2.06 -3.43
C LYS A 92 3.81 -1.28 -2.28
N ALA A 93 4.41 -1.31 -1.09
CA ALA A 93 3.86 -0.65 0.08
C ALA A 93 4.15 0.85 0.06
N ASP A 94 3.10 1.66 0.19
CA ASP A 94 3.21 3.12 0.38
C ASP A 94 3.56 3.46 1.84
N ILE A 95 3.11 2.62 2.79
CA ILE A 95 3.44 2.69 4.21
C ILE A 95 3.74 1.27 4.69
N ALA A 96 4.75 1.13 5.55
CA ALA A 96 5.09 -0.13 6.18
C ALA A 96 4.79 -0.11 7.68
N VAL A 97 4.24 -1.20 8.18
CA VAL A 97 4.02 -1.46 9.61
C VAL A 97 4.90 -2.63 10.02
N ILE A 98 5.82 -2.43 10.95
CA ILE A 98 6.65 -3.49 11.50
C ILE A 98 6.11 -3.87 12.88
N VAL A 99 5.65 -5.11 13.02
CA VAL A 99 5.08 -5.65 14.27
C VAL A 99 6.14 -6.46 14.99
N VAL A 100 6.47 -6.05 16.21
CA VAL A 100 7.39 -6.74 17.13
C VAL A 100 6.62 -7.25 18.35
N SER A 101 7.12 -8.28 19.04
CA SER A 101 6.55 -8.80 20.28
C SER A 101 7.63 -9.48 21.11
N GLY A 102 7.67 -9.23 22.40
CA GLY A 102 8.50 -9.91 23.39
C GLY A 102 7.82 -11.12 24.06
N ALA A 103 6.52 -11.29 23.84
CA ALA A 103 5.72 -12.29 24.57
C ALA A 103 6.14 -13.74 24.31
N ASP A 104 6.83 -14.03 23.19
CA ASP A 104 7.28 -15.40 22.87
C ASP A 104 8.62 -15.72 23.53
N ALA A 105 9.49 -14.73 23.78
CA ALA A 105 10.72 -14.90 24.54
C ALA A 105 10.46 -15.35 25.97
N CYS A 106 9.36 -14.89 26.58
CA CYS A 106 8.97 -15.30 27.93
C CYS A 106 8.45 -16.75 28.06
N ARG A 107 8.18 -17.46 26.95
CA ARG A 107 7.68 -18.83 26.97
C ARG A 107 8.79 -19.87 26.95
N GLU A 108 9.92 -19.57 26.36
CA GLU A 108 11.07 -20.47 26.33
C GLU A 108 11.70 -20.61 27.73
N ASP A 109 11.73 -19.53 28.54
CA ASP A 109 12.22 -19.54 29.90
C ASP A 109 11.28 -20.23 30.92
N ALA A 110 10.02 -20.43 30.57
CA ALA A 110 9.03 -21.07 31.45
C ALA A 110 9.05 -22.61 31.41
N SER A 111 9.80 -23.22 30.49
CA SER A 111 9.89 -24.68 30.33
C SER A 111 11.08 -25.32 31.08
N GLU A 112 12.01 -24.53 31.58
CA GLU A 112 13.17 -25.03 32.34
C GLU A 112 13.17 -24.54 33.80
N THR A 113 12.93 -25.48 34.69
CA THR A 113 13.31 -25.61 36.11
C THR A 113 12.65 -24.72 37.16
N LYS A 114 12.12 -25.47 38.17
CA LYS A 114 11.50 -25.00 39.44
C LYS A 114 12.44 -24.32 40.44
N ASP A 115 13.72 -24.08 40.09
CA ASP A 115 14.73 -23.59 41.04
C ASP A 115 15.11 -22.10 40.91
N ALA A 116 14.39 -21.33 40.07
CA ALA A 116 14.69 -19.93 39.77
C ALA A 116 14.07 -18.89 40.72
N LYS A 117 13.34 -19.31 41.78
CA LYS A 117 12.69 -18.36 42.71
C LYS A 117 13.61 -17.68 43.75
N GLU A 118 14.86 -18.05 43.86
CA GLU A 118 15.79 -17.45 44.85
C GLU A 118 16.83 -16.47 44.33
N LYS A 119 16.89 -16.18 43.02
CA LYS A 119 17.88 -15.24 42.44
C LYS A 119 17.36 -13.84 42.07
N LEU A 120 16.13 -13.49 42.45
CA LEU A 120 15.44 -12.26 42.02
C LEU A 120 15.74 -11.01 42.88
N GLN A 121 16.84 -10.96 43.68
CA GLN A 121 17.10 -9.81 44.56
C GLN A 121 18.45 -9.09 44.37
N GLN A 122 19.19 -9.33 43.34
CA GLN A 122 20.42 -8.54 43.07
C GLN A 122 20.72 -8.40 41.59
N SER A 123 20.29 -7.30 40.97
CA SER A 123 21.10 -6.58 39.98
C SER A 123 20.31 -5.51 39.24
N SER A 124 20.61 -4.28 39.54
CA SER A 124 20.10 -3.07 38.85
C SER A 124 20.87 -2.74 37.56
N GLU A 125 21.65 -3.65 37.01
CA GLU A 125 22.53 -3.41 35.84
C GLU A 125 22.35 -4.43 34.69
N LYS A 126 21.31 -5.30 34.71
CA LYS A 126 21.09 -6.36 33.70
C LYS A 126 19.86 -6.22 32.82
N ASN A 127 19.34 -4.99 32.61
CA ASN A 127 18.10 -4.79 31.86
C ASN A 127 18.20 -4.95 30.35
N GLN A 128 19.36 -5.29 29.76
CA GLN A 128 19.48 -5.48 28.31
C GLN A 128 19.55 -6.96 27.87
N GLU A 129 19.67 -7.91 28.79
CA GLU A 129 19.82 -9.34 28.46
C GLU A 129 18.48 -10.07 28.19
N ASN A 130 17.32 -9.44 28.43
CA ASN A 130 15.99 -10.11 28.33
C ASN A 130 15.11 -9.58 27.19
N LEU A 131 15.59 -8.68 26.34
CA LEU A 131 14.83 -8.22 25.18
C LEU A 131 14.97 -9.20 24.01
N PRO A 132 13.91 -9.44 23.23
CA PRO A 132 13.99 -10.27 22.04
C PRO A 132 14.97 -9.66 21.04
N ASP A 133 15.65 -10.52 20.28
CA ASP A 133 16.50 -10.09 19.18
C ASP A 133 15.67 -9.44 18.06
N LEU A 134 15.90 -8.15 17.81
CA LEU A 134 15.24 -7.35 16.76
C LEU A 134 16.14 -7.15 15.53
N THR A 135 17.18 -7.95 15.37
CA THR A 135 18.15 -7.78 14.26
C THR A 135 17.47 -7.80 12.90
N GLU A 136 16.53 -8.72 12.68
CA GLU A 136 15.82 -8.85 11.40
C GLU A 136 14.86 -7.68 11.18
N GLU A 137 14.12 -7.25 12.20
CA GLU A 137 13.22 -6.09 12.11
C GLU A 137 14.00 -4.80 11.80
N LEU A 138 15.18 -4.64 12.37
CA LEU A 138 16.07 -3.51 12.08
C LEU A 138 16.64 -3.57 10.65
N LYS A 139 16.98 -4.76 10.13
CA LYS A 139 17.38 -4.93 8.73
C LYS A 139 16.26 -4.53 7.78
N TRP A 140 15.01 -4.97 8.05
CA TRP A 140 13.84 -4.61 7.27
C TRP A 140 13.55 -3.11 7.34
N TYR A 141 13.70 -2.52 8.53
CA TYR A 141 13.60 -1.07 8.67
C TYR A 141 14.61 -0.31 7.80
N GLN A 142 15.87 -0.76 7.77
CA GLN A 142 16.90 -0.17 6.92
C GLN A 142 16.52 -0.27 5.42
N PHE A 143 16.11 -1.45 4.98
CA PHE A 143 15.66 -1.67 3.60
C PHE A 143 14.50 -0.73 3.20
N LEU A 144 13.48 -0.60 4.05
CA LEU A 144 12.34 0.29 3.82
C LEU A 144 12.75 1.77 3.83
N LYS A 145 13.67 2.13 4.72
CA LYS A 145 14.22 3.49 4.81
C LYS A 145 14.99 3.89 3.54
N GLU A 146 15.78 2.98 2.97
CA GLU A 146 16.48 3.19 1.70
C GLU A 146 15.51 3.42 0.53
N LYS A 147 14.33 2.83 0.60
CA LYS A 147 13.23 3.02 -0.36
C LYS A 147 12.39 4.28 -0.09
N ASN A 148 12.70 5.06 0.96
CA ASN A 148 11.91 6.19 1.44
C ASN A 148 10.45 5.82 1.82
N THR A 149 10.19 4.56 2.15
CA THR A 149 8.87 4.12 2.62
C THR A 149 8.70 4.51 4.09
N PRO A 150 7.66 5.28 4.47
CA PRO A 150 7.35 5.58 5.86
C PRO A 150 7.11 4.30 6.66
N VAL A 151 7.70 4.22 7.87
CA VAL A 151 7.61 3.04 8.72
C VAL A 151 6.99 3.40 10.08
N LEU A 152 5.98 2.61 10.48
CA LEU A 152 5.40 2.60 11.82
C LEU A 152 5.78 1.30 12.54
N PHE A 153 6.32 1.41 13.75
CA PHE A 153 6.57 0.26 14.61
C PHE A 153 5.39 0.03 15.55
N LEU A 154 5.00 -1.24 15.71
CA LEU A 154 4.00 -1.68 16.69
C LEU A 154 4.63 -2.70 17.61
N VAL A 155 4.42 -2.53 18.93
CA VAL A 155 4.66 -3.58 19.91
C VAL A 155 3.35 -4.32 20.14
N GLY A 156 3.25 -5.51 19.55
CA GLY A 156 2.05 -6.36 19.63
C GLY A 156 1.94 -7.10 20.97
N LYS A 157 0.74 -7.68 21.22
CA LYS A 157 0.44 -8.44 22.45
C LYS A 157 0.64 -7.64 23.74
N ALA A 158 0.46 -6.32 23.71
CA ALA A 158 0.69 -5.43 24.84
C ALA A 158 -0.15 -5.76 26.11
N ASP A 159 -1.19 -6.60 25.98
CA ASP A 159 -1.98 -7.10 27.09
C ASP A 159 -1.28 -8.19 27.91
N ILE A 160 -0.27 -8.85 27.34
CA ILE A 160 0.47 -9.97 27.97
C ILE A 160 1.98 -9.83 27.92
N ASP A 161 2.51 -8.88 27.16
CA ASP A 161 3.95 -8.66 27.00
C ASP A 161 4.47 -7.70 28.09
N PRO A 162 5.24 -8.17 29.08
CA PRO A 162 5.77 -7.33 30.15
C PRO A 162 6.85 -6.37 29.68
N HIS A 163 7.44 -6.58 28.50
CA HIS A 163 8.55 -5.81 27.96
C HIS A 163 8.10 -4.74 26.96
N THR A 164 6.79 -4.45 26.88
CA THR A 164 6.22 -3.50 25.89
C THR A 164 6.93 -2.13 25.92
N ASP A 165 7.11 -1.53 27.10
CA ASP A 165 7.73 -0.20 27.23
C ASP A 165 9.26 -0.24 26.95
N GLU A 166 9.92 -1.32 27.32
CA GLU A 166 11.35 -1.54 27.07
C GLU A 166 11.60 -1.71 25.57
N LEU A 167 10.78 -2.49 24.88
CA LEU A 167 10.82 -2.65 23.42
C LEU A 167 10.58 -1.33 22.70
N ALA A 168 9.57 -0.57 23.12
CA ALA A 168 9.29 0.73 22.53
C ALA A 168 10.46 1.70 22.70
N SER A 169 11.11 1.69 23.87
CA SER A 169 12.28 2.50 24.17
C SER A 169 13.49 2.08 23.34
N TYR A 170 13.74 0.77 23.20
CA TYR A 170 14.81 0.22 22.38
C TYR A 170 14.64 0.57 20.90
N ILE A 171 13.44 0.42 20.36
CA ILE A 171 13.13 0.80 18.96
C ILE A 171 13.41 2.29 18.76
N LYS A 172 12.99 3.14 19.69
CA LYS A 172 13.21 4.58 19.61
C LYS A 172 14.71 4.93 19.63
N GLU A 173 15.49 4.26 20.49
CA GLU A 173 16.96 4.44 20.55
C GLU A 173 17.62 4.07 19.21
N LYS A 174 17.26 2.91 18.63
CA LYS A 174 17.90 2.38 17.41
C LYS A 174 17.45 3.05 16.12
N THR A 175 16.20 3.50 16.06
CA THR A 175 15.58 3.98 14.80
C THR A 175 15.22 5.46 14.81
N GLY A 176 15.14 6.08 15.99
CA GLY A 176 14.57 7.42 16.19
C GLY A 176 13.04 7.46 16.03
N LYS A 177 12.37 6.33 15.79
CA LYS A 177 10.91 6.24 15.60
C LYS A 177 10.23 5.82 16.89
N GLN A 178 9.05 6.37 17.15
CA GLN A 178 8.19 5.91 18.22
C GLN A 178 7.50 4.61 17.82
N ALA A 179 7.41 3.64 18.74
CA ALA A 179 6.60 2.45 18.57
C ALA A 179 5.29 2.60 19.36
N LEU A 180 4.19 2.10 18.80
CA LEU A 180 2.88 2.09 19.45
C LEU A 180 2.60 0.71 20.05
N ALA A 181 2.21 0.69 21.31
CA ALA A 181 1.76 -0.53 21.98
C ALA A 181 0.34 -0.88 21.53
N VAL A 182 0.13 -2.14 21.09
CA VAL A 182 -1.16 -2.61 20.60
C VAL A 182 -1.53 -3.98 21.16
N SER A 183 -2.81 -4.17 21.47
CA SER A 183 -3.38 -5.48 21.77
C SER A 183 -4.53 -5.79 20.80
N ALA A 184 -4.32 -6.75 19.94
CA ALA A 184 -5.36 -7.24 19.04
C ALA A 184 -6.54 -7.89 19.81
N LYS A 185 -6.28 -8.41 21.01
CA LYS A 185 -7.27 -9.08 21.84
C LYS A 185 -8.24 -8.10 22.51
N THR A 186 -7.72 -6.99 23.02
CA THR A 186 -8.52 -5.98 23.74
C THR A 186 -8.93 -4.80 22.86
N GLY A 187 -8.32 -4.64 21.67
CA GLY A 187 -8.50 -3.49 20.80
C GLY A 187 -7.68 -2.26 21.24
N ALA A 188 -6.92 -2.36 22.35
CA ALA A 188 -6.13 -1.24 22.85
C ALA A 188 -5.07 -0.80 21.81
N GLY A 189 -4.93 0.50 21.61
CA GLY A 189 -3.95 1.11 20.69
C GLY A 189 -4.37 1.14 19.22
N ILE A 190 -5.42 0.43 18.80
CA ILE A 190 -5.81 0.35 17.38
C ILE A 190 -6.19 1.70 16.80
N ASP A 191 -6.92 2.54 17.54
CA ASP A 191 -7.30 3.87 17.07
C ASP A 191 -6.08 4.80 16.93
N ALA A 192 -5.14 4.73 17.87
CA ALA A 192 -3.88 5.45 17.78
C ALA A 192 -3.06 5.04 16.53
N VAL A 193 -3.09 3.76 16.15
CA VAL A 193 -2.46 3.29 14.90
C VAL A 193 -3.14 3.91 13.68
N ARG A 194 -4.47 4.02 13.65
CA ARG A 194 -5.19 4.67 12.54
C ARG A 194 -4.79 6.14 12.37
N GLU A 195 -4.73 6.87 13.49
CA GLU A 195 -4.32 8.27 13.48
C GLU A 195 -2.88 8.43 13.02
N GLU A 196 -1.97 7.58 13.49
CA GLU A 196 -0.57 7.67 13.12
C GLU A 196 -0.34 7.27 11.67
N LEU A 197 -1.02 6.23 11.17
CA LEU A 197 -1.00 5.88 9.74
C LEU A 197 -1.50 7.04 8.88
N ALA A 198 -2.55 7.76 9.30
CA ALA A 198 -3.05 8.93 8.59
C ALA A 198 -2.01 10.06 8.51
N ARG A 199 -1.18 10.23 9.55
CA ARG A 199 -0.08 11.21 9.55
C ARG A 199 1.10 10.78 8.68
N LEU A 200 1.29 9.46 8.51
CA LEU A 200 2.36 8.90 7.70
C LEU A 200 2.03 8.82 6.21
N VAL A 201 0.77 9.04 5.82
CA VAL A 201 0.40 9.13 4.39
C VAL A 201 1.29 10.18 3.74
N PRO A 202 2.07 9.83 2.69
CA PRO A 202 2.89 10.82 2.00
C PRO A 202 2.06 12.00 1.54
N GLU A 203 2.54 13.22 1.73
CA GLU A 203 1.83 14.46 1.32
C GLU A 203 1.42 14.42 -0.15
N ASN A 204 2.22 13.74 -0.97
CA ASN A 204 1.96 13.55 -2.41
C ASN A 204 1.15 12.28 -2.72
N TYR A 205 0.61 11.59 -1.69
CA TYR A 205 -0.23 10.43 -1.91
C TYR A 205 -1.58 10.88 -2.48
N GLY A 206 -1.86 10.47 -3.70
CA GLY A 206 -3.03 10.96 -4.45
C GLY A 206 -2.74 12.18 -5.34
N ASP A 207 -1.63 12.89 -5.15
CA ASP A 207 -1.19 13.99 -6.00
C ASP A 207 -0.40 13.54 -7.22
N ARG A 208 -0.09 12.24 -7.35
CA ARG A 208 0.43 11.71 -8.59
C ARG A 208 -0.65 11.81 -9.64
N LEU A 209 -0.47 12.76 -10.53
CA LEU A 209 -1.40 13.02 -11.61
C LEU A 209 -1.01 12.14 -12.81
N ILE A 210 -1.98 11.43 -13.38
CA ILE A 210 -1.78 10.60 -14.57
C ILE A 210 -1.28 11.45 -15.74
N THR A 211 -1.86 12.63 -15.89
CA THR A 211 -1.50 13.61 -16.93
C THR A 211 -0.40 14.58 -16.48
N GLY A 212 0.06 14.51 -15.21
CA GLY A 212 1.09 15.41 -14.69
C GLY A 212 0.79 16.88 -15.02
N ASP A 213 1.81 17.61 -15.47
CA ASP A 213 1.72 19.02 -15.87
C ASP A 213 1.40 19.22 -17.36
N LEU A 214 1.01 18.15 -18.08
CA LEU A 214 0.71 18.25 -19.52
C LEU A 214 -0.53 19.11 -19.79
N VAL A 215 -1.45 19.17 -18.84
CA VAL A 215 -2.70 19.94 -18.94
C VAL A 215 -3.07 20.58 -17.59
N THR A 216 -3.74 21.71 -17.68
CA THR A 216 -4.23 22.54 -16.58
C THR A 216 -5.72 22.83 -16.75
N GLU A 217 -6.33 23.55 -15.80
CA GLU A 217 -7.72 24.00 -15.87
C GLU A 217 -8.02 24.71 -17.20
N GLU A 218 -9.20 24.46 -17.76
CA GLU A 218 -9.70 24.97 -19.05
C GLU A 218 -8.99 24.42 -20.32
N ASP A 219 -7.90 23.68 -20.19
CA ASP A 219 -7.28 23.05 -21.37
C ASP A 219 -8.24 22.03 -22.02
N PHE A 220 -8.26 22.04 -23.37
CA PHE A 220 -9.06 21.10 -24.12
C PHE A 220 -8.29 19.80 -24.38
N VAL A 221 -8.86 18.67 -23.98
CA VAL A 221 -8.29 17.33 -24.13
C VAL A 221 -9.20 16.44 -24.96
N LEU A 222 -8.66 15.79 -25.98
CA LEU A 222 -9.37 14.84 -26.82
C LEU A 222 -8.92 13.40 -26.47
N LEU A 223 -9.84 12.58 -26.02
CA LEU A 223 -9.61 11.14 -25.79
C LEU A 223 -10.08 10.36 -27.01
N VAL A 224 -9.16 9.63 -27.65
CA VAL A 224 -9.45 8.77 -28.81
C VAL A 224 -9.39 7.31 -28.35
N MET A 225 -10.56 6.71 -28.16
CA MET A 225 -10.69 5.38 -27.56
C MET A 225 -11.34 4.42 -28.55
N PRO A 226 -10.58 3.44 -29.10
CA PRO A 226 -11.18 2.40 -29.93
C PRO A 226 -12.17 1.59 -29.10
N GLN A 227 -13.21 1.08 -29.73
CA GLN A 227 -14.08 0.10 -29.10
C GLN A 227 -13.33 -1.22 -28.99
N ASP A 228 -12.89 -1.56 -27.79
CA ASP A 228 -12.24 -2.84 -27.53
C ASP A 228 -13.31 -3.95 -27.54
N ILE A 229 -13.17 -4.90 -28.47
CA ILE A 229 -14.07 -6.06 -28.61
C ILE A 229 -13.98 -6.97 -27.36
N GLN A 230 -12.87 -6.92 -26.62
CA GLN A 230 -12.64 -7.71 -25.41
C GLN A 230 -13.20 -7.02 -24.14
N ALA A 231 -13.48 -5.72 -24.21
CA ALA A 231 -14.10 -5.03 -23.08
C ALA A 231 -15.58 -5.41 -22.95
N PRO A 232 -16.10 -5.62 -21.74
CA PRO A 232 -17.53 -5.84 -21.54
C PRO A 232 -18.34 -4.68 -22.15
N LYS A 233 -19.41 -5.00 -22.91
CA LYS A 233 -20.28 -3.98 -23.52
C LYS A 233 -20.71 -2.94 -22.48
N GLY A 234 -20.54 -1.66 -22.82
CA GLY A 234 -20.94 -0.54 -21.97
C GLY A 234 -19.95 -0.14 -20.89
N ARG A 235 -18.71 -0.64 -20.92
CA ARG A 235 -17.66 -0.26 -19.96
C ARG A 235 -16.42 0.28 -20.68
N LEU A 236 -15.84 1.33 -20.10
CA LEU A 236 -14.50 1.77 -20.42
C LEU A 236 -13.49 0.94 -19.61
N ILE A 237 -12.29 0.74 -20.15
CA ILE A 237 -11.19 0.12 -19.39
C ILE A 237 -10.67 1.07 -18.32
N LEU A 238 -10.11 0.51 -17.25
CA LEU A 238 -9.70 1.25 -16.08
C LEU A 238 -8.81 2.48 -16.37
N PRO A 239 -7.75 2.40 -17.20
CA PRO A 239 -6.93 3.58 -17.55
C PRO A 239 -7.74 4.72 -18.17
N GLN A 240 -8.72 4.41 -19.02
CA GLN A 240 -9.56 5.42 -19.65
C GLN A 240 -10.46 6.13 -18.63
N VAL A 241 -11.07 5.37 -17.70
CA VAL A 241 -11.92 5.92 -16.62
C VAL A 241 -11.11 6.81 -15.69
N GLN A 242 -9.94 6.37 -15.26
CA GLN A 242 -9.10 7.13 -14.33
C GLN A 242 -8.58 8.42 -14.95
N THR A 243 -8.09 8.36 -16.20
CA THR A 243 -7.65 9.56 -16.91
C THR A 243 -8.78 10.55 -17.10
N LEU A 244 -9.98 10.07 -17.53
CA LEU A 244 -11.14 10.93 -17.68
C LEU A 244 -11.52 11.59 -16.35
N ARG A 245 -11.52 10.83 -15.25
CA ARG A 245 -11.85 11.35 -13.92
C ARG A 245 -10.86 12.43 -13.50
N GLU A 246 -9.56 12.21 -13.64
CA GLU A 246 -8.53 13.19 -13.30
C GLU A 246 -8.67 14.47 -14.12
N LEU A 247 -8.92 14.35 -15.44
CA LEU A 247 -9.13 15.52 -16.30
C LEU A 247 -10.34 16.36 -15.86
N LEU A 248 -11.42 15.71 -15.41
CA LEU A 248 -12.59 16.41 -14.87
C LEU A 248 -12.29 17.06 -13.51
N ASP A 249 -11.53 16.40 -12.65
CA ASP A 249 -11.09 16.96 -11.37
C ASP A 249 -10.17 18.18 -11.58
N LYS A 250 -9.34 18.19 -12.65
CA LYS A 250 -8.55 19.33 -13.11
C LYS A 250 -9.36 20.42 -13.80
N LYS A 251 -10.68 20.21 -13.99
CA LYS A 251 -11.59 21.11 -14.73
C LYS A 251 -11.18 21.34 -16.19
N CYS A 252 -10.57 20.33 -16.83
CA CYS A 252 -10.30 20.36 -18.25
C CYS A 252 -11.59 20.22 -19.05
N LEU A 253 -11.61 20.74 -20.28
CA LEU A 253 -12.64 20.48 -21.27
C LEU A 253 -12.32 19.15 -21.97
N VAL A 254 -13.15 18.14 -21.80
CA VAL A 254 -12.86 16.80 -22.33
C VAL A 254 -13.89 16.38 -23.37
N MET A 255 -13.39 15.97 -24.54
CA MET A 255 -14.18 15.26 -25.55
C MET A 255 -13.64 13.84 -25.69
N SER A 256 -14.50 12.87 -25.78
CA SER A 256 -14.13 11.47 -26.05
C SER A 256 -14.80 10.98 -27.33
N VAL A 257 -14.01 10.32 -28.17
CA VAL A 257 -14.47 9.82 -29.48
C VAL A 257 -13.88 8.45 -29.78
N THR A 258 -14.54 7.70 -30.66
CA THR A 258 -13.95 6.50 -31.28
C THR A 258 -13.01 6.88 -32.40
N THR A 259 -12.13 5.96 -32.80
CA THR A 259 -11.09 6.21 -33.81
C THR A 259 -11.67 6.71 -35.15
N ASP A 260 -12.81 6.18 -35.58
CA ASP A 260 -13.53 6.58 -36.82
C ASP A 260 -14.12 7.98 -36.75
N LYS A 261 -14.26 8.54 -35.55
CA LYS A 261 -14.81 9.90 -35.32
C LYS A 261 -13.74 10.96 -35.04
N LEU A 262 -12.46 10.60 -35.12
CA LEU A 262 -11.36 11.55 -34.90
C LEU A 262 -11.47 12.78 -35.81
N LEU A 263 -11.53 12.58 -37.12
CA LEU A 263 -11.57 13.69 -38.08
C LEU A 263 -12.82 14.55 -37.94
N PRO A 264 -14.02 13.97 -37.86
CA PRO A 264 -15.23 14.76 -37.56
C PRO A 264 -15.15 15.55 -36.26
N ALA A 265 -14.57 14.97 -35.21
CA ALA A 265 -14.39 15.65 -33.94
C ALA A 265 -13.43 16.84 -34.06
N LEU A 266 -12.27 16.67 -34.69
CA LEU A 266 -11.32 17.77 -34.94
C LEU A 266 -11.95 18.88 -35.78
N ALA A 267 -12.76 18.54 -36.79
CA ALA A 267 -13.46 19.51 -37.62
C ALA A 267 -14.55 20.29 -36.89
N ALA A 268 -15.13 19.72 -35.83
CA ALA A 268 -16.15 20.37 -35.00
C ALA A 268 -15.57 21.34 -33.96
N LEU A 269 -14.28 21.28 -33.71
CA LEU A 269 -13.61 22.13 -32.73
C LEU A 269 -13.24 23.49 -33.34
N LYS A 270 -13.43 24.54 -32.54
CA LYS A 270 -13.05 25.89 -32.89
C LYS A 270 -11.52 26.09 -32.85
N GLU A 271 -10.87 25.40 -31.93
CA GLU A 271 -9.43 25.42 -31.71
C GLU A 271 -8.91 23.99 -31.54
N PRO A 272 -7.66 23.70 -31.93
CA PRO A 272 -7.09 22.38 -31.77
C PRO A 272 -6.96 22.00 -30.28
N PRO A 273 -7.18 20.72 -29.89
CA PRO A 273 -6.98 20.29 -28.52
C PRO A 273 -5.52 20.46 -28.10
N LYS A 274 -5.26 20.87 -26.85
CA LYS A 274 -3.91 20.94 -26.30
C LYS A 274 -3.25 19.56 -26.25
N LEU A 275 -4.01 18.56 -25.80
CA LEU A 275 -3.54 17.19 -25.65
C LEU A 275 -4.53 16.21 -26.27
N ILE A 276 -3.99 15.24 -26.99
CA ILE A 276 -4.74 14.07 -27.47
C ILE A 276 -4.18 12.84 -26.75
N ILE A 277 -5.06 12.05 -26.15
CA ILE A 277 -4.72 10.81 -25.45
C ILE A 277 -5.40 9.65 -26.17
N THR A 278 -4.65 8.61 -26.53
CA THR A 278 -5.19 7.50 -27.30
C THR A 278 -4.67 6.15 -26.80
N ASP A 279 -5.26 5.06 -27.26
CA ASP A 279 -4.72 3.72 -27.06
C ASP A 279 -3.52 3.47 -27.97
N SER A 280 -2.54 2.68 -27.51
CA SER A 280 -1.33 2.36 -28.26
C SER A 280 -1.63 1.70 -29.61
N GLN A 281 -2.74 0.96 -29.71
CA GLN A 281 -3.14 0.27 -30.95
C GLN A 281 -3.47 1.23 -32.10
N VAL A 282 -3.96 2.41 -31.81
CA VAL A 282 -4.37 3.41 -32.83
C VAL A 282 -3.47 4.65 -32.83
N PHE A 283 -2.37 4.60 -32.08
CA PHE A 283 -1.44 5.73 -31.94
C PHE A 283 -0.93 6.24 -33.29
N GLY A 284 -0.51 5.35 -34.19
CA GLY A 284 0.00 5.72 -35.51
C GLY A 284 -1.03 6.48 -36.34
N TYR A 285 -2.27 5.99 -36.37
CA TYR A 285 -3.37 6.66 -37.06
C TYR A 285 -3.64 8.06 -36.52
N VAL A 286 -3.69 8.21 -35.20
CA VAL A 286 -3.92 9.50 -34.54
C VAL A 286 -2.75 10.46 -34.80
N TYR A 287 -1.50 9.95 -34.78
CA TYR A 287 -0.31 10.74 -35.08
C TYR A 287 -0.33 11.37 -36.48
N GLU A 288 -0.74 10.61 -37.49
CA GLU A 288 -0.83 11.08 -38.89
C GLU A 288 -1.92 12.14 -39.10
N HIS A 289 -2.97 12.13 -38.29
CA HIS A 289 -4.17 12.97 -38.48
C HIS A 289 -4.33 14.10 -37.46
N LYS A 290 -3.49 14.14 -36.41
CA LYS A 290 -3.59 15.19 -35.38
C LYS A 290 -3.14 16.55 -35.90
N PRO A 291 -3.69 17.65 -35.35
CA PRO A 291 -3.13 18.99 -35.55
C PRO A 291 -1.67 19.05 -35.09
N LYS A 292 -0.83 19.84 -35.78
CA LYS A 292 0.59 19.99 -35.45
C LYS A 292 0.79 20.55 -34.04
N GLU A 293 -0.07 21.45 -33.64
CA GLU A 293 -0.06 22.17 -32.37
C GLU A 293 -0.45 21.28 -31.19
N SER A 294 -1.20 20.19 -31.43
CA SER A 294 -1.63 19.29 -30.36
C SER A 294 -0.53 18.35 -29.92
N MET A 295 -0.33 18.21 -28.63
CA MET A 295 0.47 17.14 -28.06
C MET A 295 -0.25 15.79 -28.20
N LEU A 296 0.50 14.70 -28.27
CA LEU A 296 -0.05 13.35 -28.37
C LEU A 296 0.66 12.42 -27.37
N THR A 297 -0.13 11.65 -26.65
CA THR A 297 0.37 10.59 -25.78
C THR A 297 -0.59 9.38 -25.80
N SER A 298 -0.22 8.29 -25.14
CA SER A 298 -1.10 7.14 -24.96
C SER A 298 -1.41 6.89 -23.49
N PHE A 299 -2.54 6.22 -23.23
CA PHE A 299 -2.89 5.80 -21.86
C PHE A 299 -1.78 4.96 -21.24
N SER A 300 -1.15 4.05 -22.00
CA SER A 300 -0.05 3.20 -21.50
C SER A 300 1.17 4.01 -21.08
N VAL A 301 1.57 5.04 -21.86
CA VAL A 301 2.70 5.92 -21.52
C VAL A 301 2.39 6.73 -20.26
N LEU A 302 1.20 7.32 -20.17
CA LEU A 302 0.78 8.06 -18.98
C LEU A 302 0.80 7.19 -17.73
N PHE A 303 0.31 5.95 -17.83
CA PHE A 303 0.27 5.03 -16.70
C PHE A 303 1.64 4.46 -16.34
N ALA A 304 2.56 4.27 -17.29
CA ALA A 304 3.95 3.94 -17.00
C ALA A 304 4.60 5.07 -16.19
N ALA A 305 4.52 6.31 -16.66
CA ALA A 305 5.02 7.47 -15.93
C ALA A 305 4.37 7.65 -14.54
N TYR A 306 3.04 7.44 -14.45
CA TYR A 306 2.31 7.49 -13.18
C TYR A 306 2.79 6.46 -12.16
N LYS A 307 3.15 5.25 -12.63
CA LYS A 307 3.65 4.17 -11.77
C LYS A 307 5.13 4.32 -11.43
N GLY A 308 5.86 5.16 -12.16
CA GLY A 308 7.30 5.37 -11.99
C GLY A 308 8.16 4.32 -12.70
N ASP A 309 7.61 3.72 -13.76
CA ASP A 309 8.34 2.80 -14.65
C ASP A 309 9.13 3.58 -15.74
#